data_41d307b95a324cafc27f54bff0077b77
#
_entry.id   41d307b95a324cafc27f54bff0077b77
#
_cell.length_a   1.000
_cell.length_b   1.000
_cell.length_c   1.000
_cell.angle_alpha   90.00
_cell.angle_beta   90.00
_cell.angle_gamma   90.00
#
_symmetry.space_group_name_H-M   'P 1'
#
loop_
_entity.id
_entity.type
_entity.pdbx_description
1 polymer ?
#
loop_
_entity_poly.entity_id
_entity_poly.type
_entity_poly.pdbx_seq_one_letter_code
_entity_poly.pdbx_strand_id
1 'polypeptide(L)'
;MLLDPEAPPSNWDYSKSKFKFIDLFAGIGGMRIAFESVGGTCVFTSEWDANAQKTYEANFGDTPDGDITKVNEKDIPDFDVLLAGFPCQPFSSIGQREGFKHKTQGTLFYDVLRIIEHKRPSSFLLENVKGLVSHDSGNTLKIIIESLVSIGYQVQYKVLDAADFGVPQFRKRIYIVGFDSNKFKEGAKFYWPKPSNNKVGIGKFVESNVEDHSISKHLQKSYLNKIADGRPQIVTPESDFPVKTLVSTYHKIQRLTGTFVKDGPTGVRLLTANECKAIMGFPKSFKIPVSRTQMYRQMGNSVAVPVVKAVAKEINATLLSAKLVKKASK
;
A
#
# COMPACT_ATOMS: atom_id res chain seq x y z
N MET A 1 14.43 13.96 12.79
CA MET A 1 14.37 14.58 11.46
C MET A 1 13.65 13.59 10.56
N LEU A 2 12.34 13.73 10.36
CA LEU A 2 11.58 12.92 9.42
C LEU A 2 12.06 13.36 8.04
N LEU A 3 12.71 12.45 7.32
CA LEU A 3 13.02 12.66 5.92
C LEU A 3 11.68 12.82 5.21
N ASP A 4 11.38 14.03 4.75
CA ASP A 4 10.32 14.27 3.79
C ASP A 4 10.66 13.36 2.58
N PRO A 5 9.87 12.34 2.25
CA PRO A 5 10.10 11.63 1.01
C PRO A 5 9.77 12.67 -0.08
N GLU A 6 10.79 13.30 -0.64
CA GLU A 6 10.61 14.19 -1.78
C GLU A 6 9.82 13.43 -2.83
N ALA A 7 8.71 14.00 -3.26
CA ALA A 7 8.03 13.53 -4.46
C ALA A 7 9.09 13.52 -5.57
N PRO A 8 9.18 12.45 -6.38
CA PRO A 8 10.13 12.44 -7.47
C PRO A 8 9.87 13.68 -8.32
N PRO A 9 10.91 14.51 -8.60
CA PRO A 9 10.73 15.67 -9.45
C PRO A 9 10.21 15.19 -10.80
N SER A 10 9.30 15.96 -11.40
CA SER A 10 8.75 15.69 -12.75
C SER A 10 9.82 15.51 -13.85
N ASN A 11 11.09 15.76 -13.52
CA ASN A 11 12.27 15.63 -14.38
C ASN A 11 13.22 14.53 -13.88
N TRP A 12 12.70 13.41 -13.34
CA TRP A 12 13.55 12.32 -12.90
C TRP A 12 14.36 11.75 -14.06
N ASP A 13 15.69 11.68 -13.88
CA ASP A 13 16.59 11.10 -14.86
C ASP A 13 16.52 9.56 -14.81
N TYR A 14 15.66 9.01 -15.67
CA TYR A 14 15.44 7.56 -15.78
C TYR A 14 16.70 6.78 -16.21
N SER A 15 17.75 7.46 -16.72
CA SER A 15 19.02 6.80 -17.04
C SER A 15 19.73 6.23 -15.81
N LYS A 16 19.40 6.70 -14.62
CA LYS A 16 19.92 6.22 -13.32
C LYS A 16 19.08 5.10 -12.71
N SER A 17 18.00 4.67 -13.35
CA SER A 17 17.16 3.57 -12.83
C SER A 17 17.95 2.28 -12.72
N LYS A 18 17.83 1.63 -11.57
CA LYS A 18 18.48 0.35 -11.29
C LYS A 18 17.65 -0.84 -11.73
N PHE A 19 16.31 -0.67 -11.81
CA PHE A 19 15.33 -1.68 -12.20
C PHE A 19 14.03 -1.04 -12.67
N LYS A 20 13.27 -1.78 -13.46
CA LYS A 20 11.91 -1.41 -13.91
C LYS A 20 10.86 -2.12 -13.08
N PHE A 21 9.73 -1.46 -12.83
CA PHE A 21 8.62 -2.10 -12.14
C PHE A 21 7.27 -1.72 -12.75
N ILE A 22 6.26 -2.54 -12.47
CA ILE A 22 4.86 -2.24 -12.74
C ILE A 22 4.08 -2.18 -11.44
N ASP A 23 3.00 -1.37 -11.40
CA ASP A 23 2.14 -1.20 -10.22
C ASP A 23 0.68 -1.50 -10.58
N LEU A 24 0.18 -2.65 -10.12
CA LEU A 24 -1.18 -3.12 -10.37
C LEU A 24 -2.08 -2.76 -9.18
N PHE A 25 -3.32 -2.36 -9.48
CA PHE A 25 -4.23 -1.79 -8.46
C PHE A 25 -3.59 -0.59 -7.77
N ALA A 26 -2.97 0.27 -8.58
CA ALA A 26 -2.04 1.30 -8.12
C ALA A 26 -2.66 2.33 -7.15
N GLY A 27 -3.99 2.45 -7.14
CA GLY A 27 -4.69 3.43 -6.31
C GLY A 27 -4.19 4.85 -6.62
N ILE A 28 -3.65 5.50 -5.62
CA ILE A 28 -3.06 6.83 -5.75
C ILE A 28 -1.53 6.82 -5.85
N GLY A 29 -0.91 5.65 -6.12
CA GLY A 29 0.53 5.53 -6.37
C GLY A 29 1.41 5.41 -5.11
N GLY A 30 0.87 4.97 -3.98
CA GLY A 30 1.67 4.82 -2.74
C GLY A 30 2.83 3.84 -2.88
N MET A 31 2.65 2.73 -3.61
CA MET A 31 3.74 1.78 -3.89
C MET A 31 4.75 2.39 -4.88
N ARG A 32 4.28 3.10 -5.91
CA ARG A 32 5.13 3.80 -6.87
C ARG A 32 6.09 4.78 -6.18
N ILE A 33 5.58 5.67 -5.31
CA ILE A 33 6.42 6.59 -4.53
C ILE A 33 7.55 5.84 -3.81
N ALA A 34 7.21 4.74 -3.15
CA ALA A 34 8.17 3.95 -2.39
C ALA A 34 9.26 3.34 -3.29
N PHE A 35 8.89 2.73 -4.42
CA PHE A 35 9.82 2.06 -5.33
C PHE A 35 10.67 3.04 -6.15
N GLU A 36 10.11 4.16 -6.60
CA GLU A 36 10.88 5.23 -7.25
C GLU A 36 11.91 5.83 -6.29
N SER A 37 11.59 5.99 -4.99
CA SER A 37 12.52 6.52 -3.98
C SER A 37 13.77 5.63 -3.75
N VAL A 38 13.78 4.40 -4.24
CA VAL A 38 14.93 3.47 -4.17
C VAL A 38 15.55 3.20 -5.55
N GLY A 39 15.21 3.99 -6.57
CA GLY A 39 15.82 3.95 -7.91
C GLY A 39 15.10 3.01 -8.88
N GLY A 40 13.84 2.66 -8.64
CA GLY A 40 13.00 1.99 -9.61
C GLY A 40 12.38 2.97 -10.61
N THR A 41 12.04 2.48 -11.81
CA THR A 41 11.26 3.21 -12.81
C THR A 41 9.95 2.48 -13.07
N CYS A 42 8.81 3.17 -12.88
CA CYS A 42 7.51 2.64 -13.25
C CYS A 42 7.37 2.63 -14.77
N VAL A 43 7.05 1.48 -15.36
CA VAL A 43 6.90 1.33 -16.82
C VAL A 43 5.49 0.93 -17.24
N PHE A 44 4.65 0.55 -16.29
CA PHE A 44 3.24 0.23 -16.51
C PHE A 44 2.48 0.34 -15.19
N THR A 45 1.24 0.79 -15.24
CA THR A 45 0.38 0.90 -14.07
C THR A 45 -1.08 0.69 -14.45
N SER A 46 -1.85 0.07 -13.56
CA SER A 46 -3.28 -0.21 -13.76
C SER A 46 -4.07 0.19 -12.52
N GLU A 47 -5.16 0.95 -12.72
CA GLU A 47 -6.13 1.36 -11.70
C GLU A 47 -7.48 1.64 -12.39
N TRP A 48 -8.56 1.09 -11.88
CA TRP A 48 -9.89 1.23 -12.50
C TRP A 48 -10.74 2.37 -11.95
N ASP A 49 -10.47 2.82 -10.70
CA ASP A 49 -11.23 3.91 -10.07
C ASP A 49 -10.84 5.26 -10.68
N ALA A 50 -11.75 5.89 -11.40
CA ALA A 50 -11.52 7.16 -12.10
C ALA A 50 -11.09 8.31 -11.15
N ASN A 51 -11.49 8.30 -9.86
CA ASN A 51 -11.03 9.30 -8.90
C ASN A 51 -9.60 9.02 -8.46
N ALA A 52 -9.22 7.75 -8.31
CA ALA A 52 -7.84 7.37 -8.02
C ALA A 52 -6.93 7.73 -9.19
N GLN A 53 -7.34 7.45 -10.44
CA GLN A 53 -6.61 7.87 -11.65
C GLN A 53 -6.36 9.38 -11.70
N LYS A 54 -7.37 10.22 -11.39
CA LYS A 54 -7.20 11.70 -11.32
C LYS A 54 -6.13 12.11 -10.31
N THR A 55 -6.10 11.48 -9.14
CA THR A 55 -5.10 11.76 -8.13
C THR A 55 -3.73 11.25 -8.57
N TYR A 56 -3.67 10.10 -9.19
CA TYR A 56 -2.45 9.51 -9.74
C TYR A 56 -1.85 10.43 -10.82
N GLU A 57 -2.62 10.80 -11.84
CA GLU A 57 -2.21 11.67 -12.93
C GLU A 57 -1.70 13.03 -12.45
N ALA A 58 -2.37 13.62 -11.45
CA ALA A 58 -1.96 14.92 -10.88
C ALA A 58 -0.58 14.88 -10.21
N ASN A 59 -0.09 13.70 -9.81
CA ASN A 59 1.20 13.51 -9.13
C ASN A 59 2.29 12.95 -10.02
N PHE A 60 1.96 12.11 -11.00
CA PHE A 60 2.94 11.40 -11.81
C PHE A 60 2.93 11.82 -13.28
N GLY A 61 1.87 12.50 -13.75
CA GLY A 61 1.76 13.00 -15.12
C GLY A 61 1.34 11.94 -16.15
N ASP A 62 1.13 10.69 -15.73
CA ASP A 62 0.64 9.58 -16.55
C ASP A 62 -0.66 9.01 -15.96
N THR A 63 -1.59 8.62 -16.83
CA THR A 63 -2.86 8.00 -16.44
C THR A 63 -2.69 6.49 -16.40
N PRO A 64 -3.06 5.81 -15.30
CA PRO A 64 -3.04 4.34 -15.24
C PRO A 64 -3.96 3.71 -16.30
N ASP A 65 -3.52 2.59 -16.88
CA ASP A 65 -4.42 1.70 -17.62
C ASP A 65 -5.57 1.25 -16.69
N GLY A 66 -6.75 1.08 -17.23
CA GLY A 66 -7.95 0.84 -16.44
C GLY A 66 -7.99 -0.51 -15.74
N ASP A 67 -8.96 -1.32 -16.12
CA ASP A 67 -9.24 -2.62 -15.51
C ASP A 67 -8.22 -3.68 -15.98
N ILE A 68 -7.40 -4.17 -15.04
CA ILE A 68 -6.34 -5.16 -15.33
C ILE A 68 -6.88 -6.47 -15.92
N THR A 69 -8.14 -6.82 -15.66
CA THR A 69 -8.76 -8.03 -16.21
C THR A 69 -8.93 -7.96 -17.72
N LYS A 70 -8.85 -6.76 -18.30
CA LYS A 70 -8.96 -6.49 -19.75
C LYS A 70 -7.62 -6.31 -20.42
N VAL A 71 -6.54 -6.22 -19.67
CA VAL A 71 -5.18 -6.06 -20.20
C VAL A 71 -4.61 -7.42 -20.56
N ASN A 72 -4.12 -7.55 -21.79
CA ASN A 72 -3.37 -8.73 -22.21
C ASN A 72 -1.94 -8.65 -21.62
N GLU A 73 -1.48 -9.69 -20.95
CA GLU A 73 -0.14 -9.76 -20.37
C GLU A 73 0.98 -9.56 -21.39
N LYS A 74 0.74 -9.86 -22.67
CA LYS A 74 1.71 -9.65 -23.75
C LYS A 74 1.98 -8.18 -24.04
N ASP A 75 0.97 -7.33 -23.82
CA ASP A 75 1.04 -5.89 -24.11
C ASP A 75 1.74 -5.11 -22.98
N ILE A 76 1.92 -5.72 -21.82
CA ILE A 76 2.68 -5.13 -20.71
C ILE A 76 4.17 -5.10 -21.08
N PRO A 77 4.88 -3.95 -20.91
CA PRO A 77 6.33 -3.88 -21.13
C PRO A 77 7.11 -4.85 -20.23
N ASP A 78 8.36 -5.14 -20.59
CA ASP A 78 9.24 -5.94 -19.74
C ASP A 78 9.68 -5.16 -18.48
N PHE A 79 9.68 -5.84 -17.36
CA PHE A 79 9.99 -5.27 -16.05
C PHE A 79 10.70 -6.27 -15.13
N ASP A 80 11.33 -5.75 -14.07
CA ASP A 80 12.07 -6.54 -13.09
C ASP A 80 11.23 -6.90 -11.86
N VAL A 81 10.29 -6.01 -11.44
CA VAL A 81 9.49 -6.16 -10.21
C VAL A 81 8.02 -5.89 -10.49
N LEU A 82 7.13 -6.77 -10.02
CA LEU A 82 5.68 -6.54 -10.01
C LEU A 82 5.22 -6.10 -8.63
N LEU A 83 4.46 -5.02 -8.57
CA LEU A 83 3.78 -4.54 -7.36
C LEU A 83 2.28 -4.75 -7.50
N ALA A 84 1.61 -5.21 -6.44
CA ALA A 84 0.15 -5.29 -6.42
C ALA A 84 -0.43 -5.20 -5.00
N GLY A 85 -1.26 -4.19 -4.76
CA GLY A 85 -2.14 -4.09 -3.60
C GLY A 85 -3.53 -4.59 -3.96
N PHE A 86 -3.69 -5.89 -4.19
CA PHE A 86 -4.95 -6.44 -4.69
C PHE A 86 -6.03 -6.54 -3.60
N PRO A 87 -7.33 -6.36 -3.93
CA PRO A 87 -8.40 -6.46 -2.95
C PRO A 87 -8.58 -7.89 -2.45
N CYS A 88 -8.88 -8.03 -1.13
CA CYS A 88 -9.22 -9.31 -0.52
C CYS A 88 -10.65 -9.70 -0.95
N GLN A 89 -10.76 -10.51 -1.99
CA GLN A 89 -12.03 -11.11 -2.41
C GLN A 89 -12.07 -12.58 -1.97
N PRO A 90 -13.24 -13.12 -1.57
CA PRO A 90 -13.36 -14.52 -1.23
C PRO A 90 -13.00 -15.39 -2.46
N PHE A 91 -12.12 -16.35 -2.25
CA PHE A 91 -11.91 -17.43 -3.21
C PHE A 91 -13.15 -18.31 -3.17
N SER A 92 -14.04 -18.18 -4.16
CA SER A 92 -15.18 -19.08 -4.24
C SER A 92 -14.69 -20.52 -4.41
N SER A 93 -15.31 -21.47 -3.70
CA SER A 93 -14.93 -22.89 -3.62
C SER A 93 -15.05 -23.68 -4.93
N ILE A 94 -15.16 -23.03 -6.06
CA ILE A 94 -15.40 -23.62 -7.41
C ILE A 94 -14.06 -23.83 -8.17
N GLY A 95 -13.01 -24.25 -7.53
CA GLY A 95 -11.73 -24.43 -8.25
C GLY A 95 -10.82 -25.53 -7.74
N GLN A 96 -11.23 -26.30 -6.73
CA GLN A 96 -10.33 -27.25 -6.06
C GLN A 96 -10.06 -28.56 -6.80
N ARG A 97 -10.66 -28.86 -7.96
CA ARG A 97 -10.57 -30.21 -8.56
C ARG A 97 -10.05 -30.31 -9.99
N GLU A 98 -9.89 -29.21 -10.71
CA GLU A 98 -9.45 -29.28 -12.12
C GLU A 98 -8.35 -28.24 -12.39
N GLY A 99 -7.12 -28.58 -12.13
CA GLY A 99 -5.88 -27.84 -12.43
C GLY A 99 -6.00 -26.50 -13.19
N PHE A 100 -4.98 -25.68 -13.22
CA PHE A 100 -4.85 -24.30 -13.74
C PHE A 100 -5.47 -23.97 -15.11
N LYS A 101 -6.30 -24.84 -15.72
CA LYS A 101 -6.89 -24.67 -17.07
C LYS A 101 -8.26 -24.03 -17.10
N HIS A 102 -8.94 -23.84 -16.00
CA HIS A 102 -10.26 -23.19 -15.99
C HIS A 102 -10.15 -21.73 -15.55
N LYS A 103 -10.51 -20.81 -16.46
CA LYS A 103 -10.85 -19.41 -16.22
C LYS A 103 -12.03 -19.34 -15.24
N THR A 104 -11.82 -19.61 -13.97
CA THR A 104 -12.78 -19.27 -12.94
C THR A 104 -12.69 -17.77 -12.70
N GLN A 105 -13.57 -17.01 -13.34
CA GLN A 105 -13.87 -15.64 -13.00
C GLN A 105 -14.07 -15.55 -11.49
N GLY A 106 -13.19 -14.83 -10.77
CA GLY A 106 -13.50 -14.65 -9.37
C GLY A 106 -12.50 -13.97 -8.47
N THR A 107 -11.21 -14.00 -8.69
CA THR A 107 -10.31 -13.26 -7.84
C THR A 107 -9.22 -12.55 -8.65
N LEU A 108 -9.06 -11.25 -8.38
CA LEU A 108 -8.04 -10.42 -9.02
C LEU A 108 -6.60 -10.89 -8.74
N PHE A 109 -6.41 -11.79 -7.77
CA PHE A 109 -5.16 -12.49 -7.56
C PHE A 109 -4.73 -13.32 -8.78
N TYR A 110 -5.67 -13.96 -9.48
CA TYR A 110 -5.33 -14.74 -10.67
C TYR A 110 -4.87 -13.87 -11.84
N ASP A 111 -5.32 -12.59 -11.89
CA ASP A 111 -4.78 -11.63 -12.85
C ASP A 111 -3.33 -11.26 -12.52
N VAL A 112 -2.99 -11.12 -11.23
CA VAL A 112 -1.60 -10.97 -10.80
C VAL A 112 -0.78 -12.20 -11.17
N LEU A 113 -1.30 -13.40 -10.89
CA LEU A 113 -0.61 -14.68 -11.13
C LEU A 113 -0.30 -14.89 -12.62
N ARG A 114 -1.27 -14.67 -13.54
CA ARG A 114 -1.05 -14.84 -15.00
C ARG A 114 0.03 -13.90 -15.52
N ILE A 115 0.08 -12.66 -15.00
CA ILE A 115 1.10 -11.69 -15.40
C ILE A 115 2.48 -12.12 -14.89
N ILE A 116 2.59 -12.58 -13.63
CA ILE A 116 3.84 -13.11 -13.05
C ILE A 116 4.30 -14.33 -13.85
N GLU A 117 3.41 -15.27 -14.16
CA GLU A 117 3.72 -16.47 -14.90
C GLU A 117 4.20 -16.17 -16.32
N HIS A 118 3.54 -15.27 -17.04
CA HIS A 118 3.89 -14.90 -18.40
C HIS A 118 5.16 -14.05 -18.47
N LYS A 119 5.28 -13.00 -17.67
CA LYS A 119 6.38 -12.02 -17.72
C LYS A 119 7.63 -12.43 -16.95
N ARG A 120 7.51 -13.35 -16.02
CA ARG A 120 8.66 -13.87 -15.24
C ARG A 120 9.52 -12.76 -14.63
N PRO A 121 8.94 -11.79 -13.87
CA PRO A 121 9.74 -10.76 -13.21
C PRO A 121 10.77 -11.38 -12.26
N SER A 122 11.85 -10.66 -11.97
CA SER A 122 12.87 -11.12 -11.02
C SER A 122 12.33 -11.20 -9.59
N SER A 123 11.38 -10.32 -9.26
CA SER A 123 10.72 -10.29 -7.95
C SER A 123 9.31 -9.73 -8.06
N PHE A 124 8.52 -9.93 -7.02
CA PHE A 124 7.25 -9.25 -6.82
C PHE A 124 7.05 -8.85 -5.36
N LEU A 125 6.24 -7.83 -5.13
CA LEU A 125 5.70 -7.44 -3.83
C LEU A 125 4.18 -7.39 -3.92
N LEU A 126 3.50 -8.22 -3.14
CA LEU A 126 2.05 -8.20 -2.99
C LEU A 126 1.68 -7.68 -1.60
N GLU A 127 0.67 -6.84 -1.50
CA GLU A 127 0.15 -6.33 -0.21
C GLU A 127 -1.31 -6.68 -0.05
N ASN A 128 -1.71 -6.95 1.21
CA ASN A 128 -3.11 -7.14 1.54
C ASN A 128 -3.38 -6.83 3.03
N VAL A 129 -4.64 -6.82 3.43
CA VAL A 129 -5.04 -6.66 4.82
C VAL A 129 -4.54 -7.83 5.68
N LYS A 130 -4.20 -7.57 6.97
CA LYS A 130 -3.79 -8.62 7.90
C LYS A 130 -4.79 -9.79 7.97
N GLY A 131 -6.08 -9.50 7.79
CA GLY A 131 -7.15 -10.52 7.82
C GLY A 131 -6.96 -11.68 6.83
N LEU A 132 -6.18 -11.47 5.74
CA LEU A 132 -5.86 -12.52 4.78
C LEU A 132 -5.17 -13.73 5.44
N VAL A 133 -4.40 -13.51 6.51
CA VAL A 133 -3.68 -14.60 7.22
C VAL A 133 -4.64 -15.62 7.83
N SER A 134 -5.81 -15.16 8.32
CA SER A 134 -6.81 -16.01 8.97
C SER A 134 -8.07 -16.22 8.12
N HIS A 135 -8.12 -15.62 6.92
CA HIS A 135 -9.26 -15.77 6.03
C HIS A 135 -9.44 -17.24 5.62
N ASP A 136 -10.68 -17.73 5.73
CA ASP A 136 -11.03 -19.12 5.46
C ASP A 136 -10.10 -20.10 6.20
N SER A 137 -9.92 -19.89 7.51
CA SER A 137 -9.03 -20.69 8.37
C SER A 137 -7.59 -20.78 7.86
N GLY A 138 -7.11 -19.78 7.11
CA GLY A 138 -5.78 -19.71 6.51
C GLY A 138 -5.69 -20.30 5.10
N ASN A 139 -6.73 -20.95 4.59
CA ASN A 139 -6.73 -21.60 3.27
C ASN A 139 -6.46 -20.60 2.14
N THR A 140 -7.02 -19.39 2.22
CA THR A 140 -6.81 -18.36 1.20
C THR A 140 -5.33 -18.00 1.04
N LEU A 141 -4.61 -17.75 2.12
CA LEU A 141 -3.18 -17.43 2.05
C LEU A 141 -2.39 -18.65 1.56
N LYS A 142 -2.73 -19.86 2.01
CA LYS A 142 -2.12 -21.10 1.56
C LYS A 142 -2.22 -21.26 0.04
N ILE A 143 -3.41 -21.08 -0.55
CA ILE A 143 -3.64 -21.14 -2.01
C ILE A 143 -2.77 -20.11 -2.74
N ILE A 144 -2.71 -18.86 -2.26
CA ILE A 144 -1.88 -17.81 -2.85
C ILE A 144 -0.40 -18.24 -2.86
N ILE A 145 0.12 -18.68 -1.73
CA ILE A 145 1.54 -19.09 -1.62
C ILE A 145 1.83 -20.32 -2.50
N GLU A 146 1.00 -21.35 -2.45
CA GLU A 146 1.17 -22.57 -3.25
C GLU A 146 1.12 -22.27 -4.75
N SER A 147 0.21 -21.38 -5.19
CA SER A 147 0.13 -20.94 -6.59
C SER A 147 1.40 -20.23 -7.05
N LEU A 148 1.96 -19.34 -6.23
CA LEU A 148 3.20 -18.61 -6.55
C LEU A 148 4.43 -19.54 -6.53
N VAL A 149 4.47 -20.50 -5.61
CA VAL A 149 5.54 -21.51 -5.54
C VAL A 149 5.46 -22.46 -6.75
N SER A 150 4.26 -22.89 -7.16
CA SER A 150 4.08 -23.83 -8.28
C SER A 150 4.57 -23.26 -9.61
N ILE A 151 4.52 -21.93 -9.79
CA ILE A 151 5.10 -21.26 -10.96
C ILE A 151 6.59 -20.93 -10.80
N GLY A 152 7.26 -21.49 -9.76
CA GLY A 152 8.71 -21.46 -9.61
C GLY A 152 9.27 -20.22 -8.90
N TYR A 153 8.53 -19.62 -7.95
CA TYR A 153 9.03 -18.55 -7.10
C TYR A 153 9.36 -19.02 -5.70
N GLN A 154 10.44 -18.49 -5.14
CA GLN A 154 10.73 -18.57 -3.70
C GLN A 154 9.92 -17.47 -3.01
N VAL A 155 8.98 -17.85 -2.14
CA VAL A 155 8.00 -16.92 -1.58
C VAL A 155 8.17 -16.83 -0.06
N GLN A 156 8.15 -15.60 0.44
CA GLN A 156 8.12 -15.30 1.87
C GLN A 156 7.00 -14.29 2.15
N TYR A 157 6.43 -14.33 3.34
CA TYR A 157 5.49 -13.30 3.77
C TYR A 157 5.72 -12.87 5.22
N LYS A 158 5.32 -11.65 5.54
CA LYS A 158 5.36 -11.10 6.89
C LYS A 158 4.26 -10.07 7.10
N VAL A 159 3.72 -10.02 8.31
CA VAL A 159 2.84 -8.92 8.73
C VAL A 159 3.69 -7.83 9.35
N LEU A 160 3.59 -6.62 8.79
CA LEU A 160 4.29 -5.44 9.29
C LEU A 160 3.26 -4.41 9.78
N ASP A 161 3.62 -3.64 10.83
CA ASP A 161 2.80 -2.56 11.37
C ASP A 161 3.40 -1.21 10.99
N ALA A 162 2.63 -0.33 10.40
CA ALA A 162 3.10 0.99 9.95
C ALA A 162 3.69 1.83 11.08
N ALA A 163 3.17 1.70 12.32
CA ALA A 163 3.70 2.38 13.49
C ALA A 163 5.17 2.07 13.78
N ASP A 164 5.67 0.94 13.29
CA ASP A 164 7.07 0.52 13.46
C ASP A 164 8.00 1.08 12.36
N PHE A 165 7.45 1.86 11.42
CA PHE A 165 8.19 2.42 10.26
C PHE A 165 8.08 3.94 10.18
N GLY A 166 7.85 4.63 11.31
CA GLY A 166 7.96 6.08 11.39
C GLY A 166 6.68 6.85 11.05
N VAL A 167 5.54 6.19 10.87
CA VAL A 167 4.24 6.87 10.74
C VAL A 167 3.40 6.72 12.02
N PRO A 168 2.63 7.74 12.40
CA PRO A 168 1.85 7.73 13.63
C PRO A 168 0.53 6.95 13.50
N GLN A 169 0.58 5.73 12.95
CA GLN A 169 -0.62 4.92 12.71
C GLN A 169 -0.37 3.43 12.94
N PHE A 170 -1.21 2.81 13.74
CA PHE A 170 -1.32 1.35 13.79
C PHE A 170 -2.04 0.85 12.54
N ARG A 171 -1.28 0.27 11.59
CA ARG A 171 -1.80 -0.29 10.35
C ARG A 171 -1.05 -1.56 10.01
N LYS A 172 -1.62 -2.71 10.38
CA LYS A 172 -1.04 -4.02 10.08
C LYS A 172 -1.46 -4.49 8.71
N ARG A 173 -0.47 -4.86 7.89
CA ARG A 173 -0.67 -5.42 6.54
C ARG A 173 0.22 -6.63 6.34
N ILE A 174 -0.26 -7.60 5.59
CA ILE A 174 0.59 -8.70 5.10
C ILE A 174 1.29 -8.24 3.84
N TYR A 175 2.58 -8.51 3.78
CA TYR A 175 3.41 -8.32 2.60
C TYR A 175 3.93 -9.68 2.17
N ILE A 176 3.81 -10.00 0.87
CA ILE A 176 4.25 -11.25 0.27
C ILE A 176 5.30 -10.88 -0.78
N VAL A 177 6.52 -11.41 -0.64
CA VAL A 177 7.63 -11.15 -1.54
C VAL A 177 8.06 -12.46 -2.18
N GLY A 178 8.29 -12.43 -3.49
CA GLY A 178 8.78 -13.59 -4.22
C GLY A 178 9.95 -13.27 -5.13
N PHE A 179 10.81 -14.26 -5.34
CA PHE A 179 11.96 -14.18 -6.24
C PHE A 179 11.95 -15.38 -7.18
N ASP A 180 12.18 -15.14 -8.48
CA ASP A 180 12.21 -16.19 -9.52
C ASP A 180 13.35 -17.18 -9.28
N SER A 181 13.05 -18.45 -8.98
CA SER A 181 14.05 -19.48 -8.71
C SER A 181 15.03 -19.71 -9.87
N ASN A 182 14.61 -19.43 -11.11
CA ASN A 182 15.50 -19.53 -12.27
C ASN A 182 16.55 -18.42 -12.33
N LYS A 183 16.25 -17.26 -11.75
CA LYS A 183 17.16 -16.12 -11.69
C LYS A 183 18.00 -16.11 -10.43
N PHE A 184 17.52 -16.74 -9.34
CA PHE A 184 18.16 -16.85 -8.04
C PHE A 184 18.43 -18.32 -7.69
N LYS A 185 19.26 -19.01 -8.48
CA LYS A 185 19.53 -20.46 -8.38
C LYS A 185 20.06 -20.91 -7.02
N GLU A 186 20.87 -20.08 -6.35
CA GLU A 186 21.42 -20.35 -5.01
C GLU A 186 20.50 -19.85 -3.88
N GLY A 187 19.29 -19.41 -4.20
CA GLY A 187 18.35 -18.78 -3.29
C GLY A 187 18.51 -17.26 -3.22
N ALA A 188 17.40 -16.56 -3.08
CA ALA A 188 17.38 -15.11 -2.89
C ALA A 188 17.73 -14.77 -1.44
N LYS A 189 18.78 -13.97 -1.22
CA LYS A 189 19.16 -13.47 0.11
C LYS A 189 18.34 -12.22 0.45
N PHE A 190 17.06 -12.43 0.71
CA PHE A 190 16.15 -11.37 1.13
C PHE A 190 15.92 -11.40 2.64
N TYR A 191 16.00 -10.24 3.27
CA TYR A 191 15.75 -10.05 4.69
C TYR A 191 14.63 -9.03 4.90
N TRP A 192 13.69 -9.34 5.79
CA TRP A 192 12.65 -8.39 6.14
C TRP A 192 13.24 -7.18 6.85
N PRO A 193 12.77 -5.96 6.52
CA PRO A 193 13.25 -4.75 7.20
C PRO A 193 12.98 -4.83 8.71
N LYS A 194 13.94 -4.32 9.49
CA LYS A 194 13.82 -4.27 10.95
C LYS A 194 12.87 -3.15 11.36
N PRO A 195 11.90 -3.42 12.26
CA PRO A 195 11.05 -2.39 12.81
C PRO A 195 11.85 -1.38 13.64
N SER A 196 11.39 -0.13 13.65
CA SER A 196 11.87 0.87 14.59
C SER A 196 11.24 0.62 15.97
N ASN A 197 12.02 0.74 17.04
CA ASN A 197 11.50 0.66 18.42
C ASN A 197 10.80 1.97 18.85
N ASN A 198 11.01 3.07 18.14
CA ASN A 198 10.45 4.38 18.47
C ASN A 198 9.19 4.64 17.64
N LYS A 199 8.03 4.59 18.29
CA LYS A 199 6.76 4.98 17.69
C LYS A 199 6.62 6.49 17.66
N VAL A 200 6.01 7.01 16.61
CA VAL A 200 5.78 8.43 16.43
C VAL A 200 4.36 8.77 16.87
N GLY A 201 4.21 9.79 17.72
CA GLY A 201 2.89 10.31 18.11
C GLY A 201 2.26 11.16 17.03
N ILE A 202 0.93 11.13 16.96
CA ILE A 202 0.15 11.90 15.99
C ILE A 202 0.23 13.41 16.24
N GLY A 203 0.41 13.84 17.48
CA GLY A 203 0.37 15.25 17.88
C GLY A 203 1.28 16.15 17.06
N LYS A 204 2.44 15.64 16.63
CA LYS A 204 3.39 16.36 15.75
C LYS A 204 2.83 16.77 14.39
N PHE A 205 1.72 16.18 13.98
CA PHE A 205 1.10 16.35 12.66
C PHE A 205 -0.28 16.97 12.75
N VAL A 206 -0.82 17.17 13.96
CA VAL A 206 -2.11 17.79 14.18
C VAL A 206 -2.04 19.26 13.81
N GLU A 207 -2.91 19.68 12.89
CA GLU A 207 -3.10 21.08 12.52
C GLU A 207 -4.02 21.76 13.55
N SER A 208 -3.83 23.05 13.81
CA SER A 208 -4.62 23.84 14.76
C SER A 208 -5.42 24.91 14.05
N ASN A 209 -6.55 25.30 14.65
CA ASN A 209 -7.46 26.33 14.15
C ASN A 209 -8.05 26.00 12.77
N VAL A 210 -8.37 24.74 12.54
CA VAL A 210 -9.03 24.29 11.30
C VAL A 210 -10.52 24.59 11.39
N GLU A 211 -11.03 25.47 10.55
CA GLU A 211 -12.42 25.89 10.57
C GLU A 211 -13.37 24.90 9.91
N ASP A 212 -12.93 24.24 8.86
CA ASP A 212 -13.68 23.18 8.17
C ASP A 212 -13.46 21.80 8.81
N HIS A 213 -14.09 20.75 8.33
CA HIS A 213 -14.04 19.39 8.86
C HIS A 213 -14.77 19.17 10.19
N SER A 214 -15.46 20.17 10.74
CA SER A 214 -16.16 20.09 12.02
C SER A 214 -17.25 19.01 12.03
N ILE A 215 -17.36 18.31 13.16
CA ILE A 215 -18.46 17.38 13.45
C ILE A 215 -19.50 18.14 14.27
N SER A 216 -20.75 18.16 13.84
CA SER A 216 -21.81 18.92 14.53
C SER A 216 -21.94 18.54 16.01
N LYS A 217 -22.23 19.51 16.88
CA LYS A 217 -22.46 19.26 18.32
C LYS A 217 -23.57 18.23 18.56
N HIS A 218 -24.59 18.21 17.70
CA HIS A 218 -25.66 17.23 17.77
C HIS A 218 -25.09 15.80 17.59
N LEU A 219 -24.31 15.55 16.54
CA LEU A 219 -23.72 14.23 16.28
C LEU A 219 -22.69 13.82 17.35
N GLN A 220 -21.94 14.80 17.88
CA GLN A 220 -21.04 14.55 19.01
C GLN A 220 -21.83 14.02 20.22
N LYS A 221 -22.93 14.68 20.61
CA LYS A 221 -23.76 14.29 21.77
C LYS A 221 -24.53 13.00 21.52
N SER A 222 -25.22 12.88 20.40
CA SER A 222 -26.14 11.77 20.12
C SER A 222 -25.44 10.46 19.72
N TYR A 223 -24.21 10.53 19.21
CA TYR A 223 -23.50 9.36 18.68
C TYR A 223 -22.07 9.19 19.19
N LEU A 224 -21.18 10.19 19.05
CA LEU A 224 -19.79 10.01 19.41
C LEU A 224 -19.58 9.82 20.92
N ASN A 225 -20.22 10.65 21.74
CA ASN A 225 -20.08 10.66 23.19
C ASN A 225 -21.28 10.01 23.91
N LYS A 226 -22.09 9.23 23.20
CA LYS A 226 -23.28 8.58 23.75
C LYS A 226 -22.96 7.60 24.88
N ILE A 227 -21.80 6.98 24.85
CA ILE A 227 -21.33 6.00 25.84
C ILE A 227 -19.96 6.44 26.32
N ALA A 228 -19.76 6.51 27.65
CA ALA A 228 -18.49 6.87 28.28
C ALA A 228 -17.57 5.64 28.41
N ASP A 229 -17.05 5.14 27.29
CA ASP A 229 -16.18 3.95 27.20
C ASP A 229 -14.77 4.26 26.62
N GLY A 230 -14.39 5.54 26.68
CA GLY A 230 -13.10 6.00 26.10
C GLY A 230 -13.08 6.06 24.56
N ARG A 231 -14.23 5.97 23.91
CA ARG A 231 -14.36 6.05 22.44
C ARG A 231 -15.25 7.21 22.02
N PRO A 232 -14.99 7.80 20.85
CA PRO A 232 -13.91 7.51 19.89
C PRO A 232 -12.54 7.93 20.40
N GLN A 233 -11.47 7.60 19.66
CA GLN A 233 -10.15 8.15 19.90
C GLN A 233 -10.16 9.65 19.56
N ILE A 234 -9.87 10.51 20.52
CA ILE A 234 -9.72 11.96 20.32
C ILE A 234 -8.25 12.29 20.52
N VAL A 235 -7.68 13.06 19.59
CA VAL A 235 -6.28 13.47 19.59
C VAL A 235 -6.13 14.99 19.65
N THR A 236 -4.98 15.42 20.14
CA THR A 236 -4.58 16.82 20.29
C THR A 236 -3.12 16.96 19.85
N PRO A 237 -2.56 18.19 19.72
CA PRO A 237 -1.13 18.38 19.48
C PRO A 237 -0.19 17.73 20.50
N GLU A 238 -0.66 17.44 21.70
CA GLU A 238 0.10 16.78 22.78
C GLU A 238 0.05 15.25 22.72
N SER A 239 -0.74 14.67 21.80
CA SER A 239 -0.90 13.21 21.68
C SER A 239 0.40 12.55 21.19
N ASP A 240 1.08 11.79 22.05
CA ASP A 240 2.37 11.14 21.80
C ASP A 240 2.27 9.69 21.30
N PHE A 241 1.08 9.23 20.96
CA PHE A 241 0.77 7.86 20.53
C PHE A 241 0.28 7.80 19.09
N PRO A 242 0.45 6.64 18.40
CA PRO A 242 -0.09 6.41 17.06
C PRO A 242 -1.62 6.29 17.06
N VAL A 243 -2.26 6.74 15.99
CA VAL A 243 -3.71 6.63 15.79
C VAL A 243 -4.12 5.24 15.30
N LYS A 244 -5.43 4.97 15.37
CA LYS A 244 -6.04 3.79 14.75
C LYS A 244 -5.87 3.81 13.23
N THR A 245 -6.05 2.65 12.59
CA THR A 245 -6.00 2.54 11.14
C THR A 245 -6.98 3.49 10.46
N LEU A 246 -6.49 4.37 9.58
CA LEU A 246 -7.33 5.15 8.68
C LEU A 246 -7.99 4.20 7.68
N VAL A 247 -9.31 4.16 7.69
CA VAL A 247 -10.11 3.29 6.81
C VAL A 247 -10.79 4.10 5.70
N SER A 248 -11.10 3.47 4.57
CA SER A 248 -11.75 4.13 3.42
C SER A 248 -13.12 4.73 3.75
N THR A 249 -13.77 4.22 4.79
CA THR A 249 -15.07 4.68 5.27
C THR A 249 -14.98 5.76 6.37
N TYR A 250 -13.82 6.35 6.61
CA TYR A 250 -13.58 7.34 7.67
C TYR A 250 -14.54 8.53 7.63
N HIS A 251 -14.94 8.97 6.44
CA HIS A 251 -15.95 10.02 6.23
C HIS A 251 -17.32 9.73 6.89
N LYS A 252 -17.60 8.44 7.19
CA LYS A 252 -18.85 8.04 7.86
C LYS A 252 -18.85 8.25 9.38
N ILE A 253 -17.79 8.84 9.93
CA ILE A 253 -17.67 9.21 11.35
C ILE A 253 -17.96 8.03 12.27
N GLN A 254 -17.25 6.90 12.07
CA GLN A 254 -17.46 5.69 12.85
C GLN A 254 -16.85 5.81 14.26
N ARG A 255 -17.69 5.75 15.30
CA ARG A 255 -17.30 5.90 16.69
C ARG A 255 -16.23 4.88 17.15
N LEU A 256 -16.35 3.61 16.74
CA LEU A 256 -15.49 2.54 17.24
C LEU A 256 -14.10 2.55 16.61
N THR A 257 -13.99 2.92 15.35
CA THR A 257 -12.76 2.82 14.55
C THR A 257 -12.15 4.18 14.22
N GLY A 258 -12.93 5.27 14.38
CA GLY A 258 -12.50 6.62 14.04
C GLY A 258 -11.52 7.21 15.06
N THR A 259 -10.62 8.04 14.55
CA THR A 259 -9.80 8.99 15.31
C THR A 259 -10.19 10.38 14.89
N PHE A 260 -10.47 11.28 15.84
CA PHE A 260 -10.89 12.65 15.56
C PHE A 260 -10.01 13.65 16.32
N VAL A 261 -9.97 14.88 15.87
CA VAL A 261 -9.12 15.92 16.46
C VAL A 261 -9.95 16.83 17.35
N LYS A 262 -9.44 17.15 18.53
CA LYS A 262 -10.03 18.18 19.43
C LYS A 262 -9.63 19.56 18.90
N ASP A 263 -10.41 20.10 17.98
CA ASP A 263 -10.15 21.38 17.33
C ASP A 263 -11.42 21.83 16.58
N GLY A 264 -11.37 23.04 15.99
CA GLY A 264 -12.40 23.64 15.16
C GLY A 264 -13.58 24.23 15.92
N PRO A 265 -14.51 24.91 15.22
CA PRO A 265 -15.60 25.71 15.81
C PRO A 265 -16.56 24.90 16.71
N THR A 266 -16.67 23.61 16.48
CA THR A 266 -17.56 22.73 17.28
C THR A 266 -16.81 21.92 18.34
N GLY A 267 -15.48 22.06 18.42
CA GLY A 267 -14.61 21.39 19.39
C GLY A 267 -14.11 20.02 18.98
N VAL A 268 -14.71 19.38 17.95
CA VAL A 268 -14.23 18.10 17.40
C VAL A 268 -14.38 18.11 15.88
N ARG A 269 -13.34 17.65 15.18
CA ARG A 269 -13.29 17.57 13.72
C ARG A 269 -12.69 16.27 13.17
N LEU A 270 -12.92 16.05 11.91
CA LEU A 270 -12.22 15.03 11.12
C LEU A 270 -10.77 15.46 10.86
N LEU A 271 -9.93 14.51 10.48
CA LEU A 271 -8.57 14.74 10.01
C LEU A 271 -8.57 15.55 8.71
N THR A 272 -7.61 16.44 8.56
CA THR A 272 -7.37 17.16 7.30
C THR A 272 -6.65 16.28 6.27
N ALA A 273 -6.56 16.75 5.03
CA ALA A 273 -5.78 16.06 4.00
C ALA A 273 -4.28 15.97 4.36
N ASN A 274 -3.71 17.01 5.00
CA ASN A 274 -2.31 16.99 5.41
C ASN A 274 -2.07 16.00 6.56
N GLU A 275 -2.97 15.94 7.52
CA GLU A 275 -2.92 14.93 8.59
C GLU A 275 -3.05 13.51 8.03
N CYS A 276 -3.96 13.28 7.07
CA CYS A 276 -4.10 11.99 6.39
C CYS A 276 -2.83 11.62 5.60
N LYS A 277 -2.20 12.58 4.89
CA LYS A 277 -0.90 12.36 4.23
C LYS A 277 0.18 11.98 5.24
N ALA A 278 0.27 12.69 6.36
CA ALA A 278 1.28 12.43 7.38
C ALA A 278 1.15 11.03 8.00
N ILE A 279 -0.06 10.60 8.36
CA ILE A 279 -0.29 9.28 8.96
C ILE A 279 -0.09 8.11 7.97
N MET A 280 -0.10 8.39 6.66
CA MET A 280 0.18 7.41 5.61
C MET A 280 1.62 7.53 5.05
N GLY A 281 2.36 8.59 5.44
CA GLY A 281 3.73 8.84 5.00
C GLY A 281 3.84 9.34 3.55
N PHE A 282 2.79 10.00 3.05
CA PHE A 282 2.83 10.68 1.76
C PHE A 282 3.56 12.03 1.88
N PRO A 283 4.23 12.51 0.81
CA PRO A 283 4.82 13.84 0.79
C PRO A 283 3.78 14.95 1.03
N LYS A 284 4.17 16.04 1.69
CA LYS A 284 3.28 17.21 1.85
C LYS A 284 2.83 17.78 0.52
N SER A 285 3.71 17.77 -0.48
CA SER A 285 3.44 18.22 -1.86
C SER A 285 2.48 17.35 -2.64
N PHE A 286 2.14 16.14 -2.14
CA PHE A 286 1.25 15.21 -2.83
C PHE A 286 -0.13 15.83 -3.04
N LYS A 287 -0.57 15.92 -4.29
CA LYS A 287 -1.83 16.54 -4.71
C LYS A 287 -2.99 15.56 -4.57
N ILE A 288 -4.15 16.06 -4.11
CA ILE A 288 -5.38 15.27 -3.96
C ILE A 288 -6.54 16.08 -4.59
N PRO A 289 -6.68 16.07 -5.92
CA PRO A 289 -7.64 16.92 -6.65
C PRO A 289 -9.05 16.30 -6.70
N VAL A 290 -9.51 15.77 -5.59
CA VAL A 290 -10.82 15.12 -5.47
C VAL A 290 -11.58 15.64 -4.24
N SER A 291 -12.87 15.30 -4.13
CA SER A 291 -13.67 15.67 -2.97
C SER A 291 -13.11 15.05 -1.67
N ARG A 292 -13.42 15.70 -0.53
CA ARG A 292 -13.01 15.21 0.80
C ARG A 292 -13.42 13.76 1.06
N THR A 293 -14.60 13.33 0.64
CA THR A 293 -15.04 11.95 0.75
C THR A 293 -14.13 10.99 -0.04
N GLN A 294 -13.78 11.36 -1.27
CA GLN A 294 -12.88 10.56 -2.09
C GLN A 294 -11.45 10.57 -1.53
N MET A 295 -10.97 11.69 -1.00
CA MET A 295 -9.68 11.77 -0.32
C MET A 295 -9.57 10.75 0.82
N TYR A 296 -10.57 10.67 1.72
CA TYR A 296 -10.56 9.67 2.79
C TYR A 296 -10.62 8.23 2.25
N ARG A 297 -11.41 8.02 1.21
CA ARG A 297 -11.50 6.70 0.55
C ARG A 297 -10.15 6.28 -0.03
N GLN A 298 -9.49 7.16 -0.75
CA GLN A 298 -8.18 6.93 -1.36
C GLN A 298 -7.09 6.70 -0.31
N MET A 299 -6.99 7.59 0.69
CA MET A 299 -6.01 7.46 1.76
C MET A 299 -6.22 6.19 2.59
N GLY A 300 -7.48 5.84 2.90
CA GLY A 300 -7.81 4.63 3.64
C GLY A 300 -7.49 3.33 2.88
N ASN A 301 -7.63 3.32 1.55
CA ASN A 301 -7.30 2.18 0.70
C ASN A 301 -5.80 2.09 0.38
N SER A 302 -5.05 3.18 0.53
CA SER A 302 -3.63 3.23 0.17
C SER A 302 -2.74 2.46 1.15
N VAL A 303 -1.48 2.28 0.78
CA VAL A 303 -0.43 1.70 1.61
C VAL A 303 0.24 2.78 2.47
N ALA A 304 0.85 2.39 3.60
CA ALA A 304 1.78 3.25 4.33
C ALA A 304 3.12 3.27 3.59
N VAL A 305 3.42 4.39 2.94
CA VAL A 305 4.59 4.56 2.06
C VAL A 305 5.91 4.15 2.72
N PRO A 306 6.22 4.51 3.99
CA PRO A 306 7.48 4.13 4.62
C PRO A 306 7.68 2.63 4.82
N VAL A 307 6.60 1.86 5.04
CA VAL A 307 6.70 0.40 5.13
C VAL A 307 7.10 -0.19 3.78
N VAL A 308 6.40 0.22 2.72
CA VAL A 308 6.70 -0.25 1.35
C VAL A 308 8.12 0.17 0.95
N LYS A 309 8.55 1.40 1.28
CA LYS A 309 9.92 1.88 1.03
C LYS A 309 10.97 1.00 1.74
N ALA A 310 10.72 0.61 2.99
CA ALA A 310 11.63 -0.27 3.73
C ALA A 310 11.73 -1.66 3.04
N VAL A 311 10.60 -2.25 2.62
CA VAL A 311 10.61 -3.53 1.87
C VAL A 311 11.26 -3.37 0.50
N ALA A 312 10.99 -2.27 -0.22
CA ALA A 312 11.59 -1.97 -1.52
C ALA A 312 13.12 -1.87 -1.47
N LYS A 313 13.68 -1.30 -0.40
CA LYS A 313 15.14 -1.27 -0.17
C LYS A 313 15.74 -2.68 -0.13
N GLU A 314 15.11 -3.58 0.60
CA GLU A 314 15.60 -4.97 0.74
C GLU A 314 15.44 -5.76 -0.58
N ILE A 315 14.33 -5.56 -1.31
CA ILE A 315 14.17 -6.13 -2.65
C ILE A 315 15.26 -5.61 -3.59
N ASN A 316 15.50 -4.30 -3.63
CA ASN A 316 16.55 -3.72 -4.48
C ASN A 316 17.95 -4.24 -4.11
N ALA A 317 18.28 -4.35 -2.82
CA ALA A 317 19.54 -4.93 -2.36
C ALA A 317 19.71 -6.38 -2.84
N THR A 318 18.64 -7.18 -2.76
CA THR A 318 18.64 -8.57 -3.25
C THR A 318 18.85 -8.65 -4.76
N LEU A 319 18.19 -7.78 -5.55
CA LEU A 319 18.37 -7.72 -7.00
C LEU A 319 19.80 -7.31 -7.39
N LEU A 320 20.39 -6.36 -6.66
CA LEU A 320 21.77 -5.89 -6.91
C LEU A 320 22.81 -6.97 -6.59
N SER A 321 22.62 -7.73 -5.50
CA SER A 321 23.54 -8.81 -5.13
C SER A 321 23.59 -9.89 -6.21
N ALA A 322 22.46 -10.27 -6.78
CA ALA A 322 22.39 -11.24 -7.88
C ALA A 322 23.07 -10.73 -9.17
N LYS A 323 22.98 -9.42 -9.48
CA LYS A 323 23.67 -8.81 -10.63
C LYS A 323 25.19 -8.78 -10.45
N LEU A 324 25.66 -8.58 -9.22
CA LEU A 324 27.10 -8.57 -8.90
C LEU A 324 27.70 -9.97 -9.00
N VAL A 325 27.02 -11.00 -8.52
CA VAL A 325 27.47 -12.40 -8.64
C VAL A 325 27.61 -12.80 -10.11
N LYS A 326 26.66 -12.41 -10.98
CA LYS A 326 26.75 -12.67 -12.43
C LYS A 326 27.88 -11.94 -13.14
N LYS A 327 28.36 -10.77 -12.62
CA LYS A 327 29.53 -10.05 -13.18
C LYS A 327 30.86 -10.67 -12.74
N ALA A 328 30.90 -11.27 -11.56
CA ALA A 328 32.12 -11.94 -11.05
C ALA A 328 32.35 -13.33 -11.67
N SER A 329 31.32 -13.94 -12.26
CA SER A 329 31.38 -15.27 -12.89
C SER A 329 31.53 -15.23 -14.42
N LYS A 330 31.76 -14.07 -15.02
CA LYS A 330 32.15 -13.84 -16.42
C LYS A 330 33.59 -13.38 -16.49
#